data_fa70f17a0687ea5681616099029cd8f1
#
_entry.id   fa70f17a0687ea5681616099029cd8f1
#
_cell.length_a   1.000
_cell.length_b   1.000
_cell.length_c   1.000
_cell.angle_alpha   90.00
_cell.angle_beta   90.00
_cell.angle_gamma   90.00
#
_symmetry.space_group_name_H-M   'P 1'
#
loop_
_entity.id
_entity.type
_entity.pdbx_description
1 polymer ?
#
loop_
_entity_poly.entity_id
_entity_poly.type
_entity_poly.pdbx_seq_one_letter_code
_entity_poly.pdbx_strand_id
1 'polypeptide(L)'
;YVEGIAEESERTQFGGHDDDDNSGVLRYVSIRHGGTELAPGDEINGLTLGAVGRGTTIEYVEVFANKDDGFEWFGGTVNCKHLIAAFCGDDGFDHDEGLRNKMQFLFTLQDSAAAGRAGEHDGGHDPEDGEPFSYPVIYNATYIGPGMESSQADVALKLRDNWGGEYKNSIFGDRSGKALDIEQTDDYEQDSKKRLDDGQIVIKNNLWFNFAPGMTADSLGVNRSEEHTSELQSLLII
;
A
#
# COMPACT_ATOMS: atom_id res chain seq x y z
N TYR A 1 -13.41 8.64 8.56
CA TYR A 1 -13.47 9.84 7.69
C TYR A 1 -12.33 9.77 6.69
N VAL A 2 -12.51 10.36 5.51
CA VAL A 2 -11.42 10.46 4.53
C VAL A 2 -10.39 11.47 5.04
N GLU A 3 -9.13 11.16 4.92
CA GLU A 3 -8.01 12.02 5.27
C GLU A 3 -8.10 13.41 4.62
N GLY A 4 -7.51 14.42 5.25
CA GLY A 4 -7.52 15.79 4.76
C GLY A 4 -8.86 16.53 4.90
N ILE A 5 -9.90 15.90 5.46
CA ILE A 5 -11.19 16.55 5.68
C ILE A 5 -11.43 16.76 7.16
N ALA A 6 -11.04 17.93 7.66
CA ALA A 6 -10.99 18.29 9.08
C ALA A 6 -12.36 18.41 9.78
N GLU A 7 -13.48 18.35 9.09
CA GLU A 7 -14.81 18.51 9.69
C GLU A 7 -15.63 17.23 9.60
N GLU A 8 -15.91 16.63 10.75
CA GLU A 8 -16.89 15.55 10.87
C GLU A 8 -18.28 16.06 10.43
N SER A 9 -18.71 15.63 9.26
CA SER A 9 -20.06 15.93 8.76
C SER A 9 -20.66 14.68 8.13
N GLU A 10 -21.98 14.65 7.93
CA GLU A 10 -22.63 13.56 7.19
C GLU A 10 -22.05 13.36 5.78
N ARG A 11 -21.41 14.37 5.21
CA ARG A 11 -20.83 14.32 3.85
C ARG A 11 -19.43 13.73 3.81
N THR A 12 -18.74 13.63 4.93
CA THR A 12 -17.38 13.11 5.03
C THR A 12 -17.37 11.67 5.53
N GLN A 13 -18.53 11.14 5.92
CA GLN A 13 -18.68 9.75 6.32
C GLN A 13 -18.70 8.83 5.11
N PHE A 14 -18.05 7.72 5.24
CA PHE A 14 -18.10 6.61 4.29
C PHE A 14 -18.33 5.30 5.07
N GLY A 15 -18.59 4.21 4.36
CA GLY A 15 -18.80 2.90 4.95
C GLY A 15 -20.19 2.34 4.65
N GLY A 16 -20.41 1.13 5.09
CA GLY A 16 -21.64 0.39 4.85
C GLY A 16 -21.51 -1.05 5.32
N HIS A 17 -22.48 -1.89 4.96
CA HIS A 17 -22.52 -3.30 5.34
C HIS A 17 -22.69 -4.22 4.13
N ASP A 18 -22.59 -3.70 2.90
CA ASP A 18 -22.73 -4.47 1.67
C ASP A 18 -21.39 -4.53 0.94
N ASP A 19 -20.64 -5.59 1.20
CA ASP A 19 -19.36 -5.85 0.53
C ASP A 19 -19.50 -5.98 -1.02
N ASP A 20 -20.69 -6.21 -1.54
CA ASP A 20 -20.98 -6.37 -2.96
C ASP A 20 -21.55 -5.09 -3.62
N ASP A 21 -21.58 -3.97 -2.90
CA ASP A 21 -22.05 -2.69 -3.43
C ASP A 21 -21.38 -2.34 -4.76
N ASN A 22 -22.16 -1.68 -5.61
CA ASN A 22 -21.72 -1.21 -6.92
C ASN A 22 -21.90 0.30 -7.05
N SER A 23 -20.83 1.01 -6.84
CA SER A 23 -20.75 2.48 -7.00
C SER A 23 -20.46 2.91 -8.45
N GLY A 24 -20.40 1.98 -9.41
CA GLY A 24 -20.25 2.29 -10.82
C GLY A 24 -18.98 1.77 -11.48
N VAL A 25 -18.54 2.46 -12.54
CA VAL A 25 -17.39 2.05 -13.36
C VAL A 25 -16.45 3.22 -13.59
N LEU A 26 -15.19 3.06 -13.19
CA LEU A 26 -14.09 3.99 -13.47
C LEU A 26 -13.05 3.28 -14.33
N ARG A 27 -12.95 3.65 -15.61
CA ARG A 27 -12.01 3.04 -16.58
C ARG A 27 -11.40 4.08 -17.49
N TYR A 28 -10.12 3.85 -17.85
CA TYR A 28 -9.38 4.69 -18.79
C TYR A 28 -9.35 6.16 -18.38
N VAL A 29 -9.08 6.39 -17.11
CA VAL A 29 -9.01 7.72 -16.49
C VAL A 29 -7.57 8.06 -16.15
N SER A 30 -7.17 9.29 -16.39
CA SER A 30 -5.90 9.85 -15.95
C SER A 30 -6.17 11.06 -15.06
N ILE A 31 -5.72 10.98 -13.81
CA ILE A 31 -5.79 12.05 -12.80
C ILE A 31 -4.40 12.66 -12.68
N ARG A 32 -4.28 13.97 -12.88
CA ARG A 32 -2.96 14.59 -13.00
C ARG A 32 -2.84 15.89 -12.23
N HIS A 33 -1.67 16.07 -11.59
CA HIS A 33 -1.28 17.30 -10.93
C HIS A 33 -2.26 17.75 -9.83
N GLY A 34 -2.84 16.78 -9.12
CA GLY A 34 -3.67 16.98 -7.93
C GLY A 34 -2.83 17.17 -6.68
N GLY A 35 -3.43 16.93 -5.52
CA GLY A 35 -2.75 16.96 -4.24
C GLY A 35 -2.67 18.35 -3.64
N THR A 36 -3.80 19.07 -3.61
CA THR A 36 -3.86 20.36 -2.90
C THR A 36 -3.80 20.11 -1.41
N GLU A 37 -2.85 20.77 -0.75
CA GLU A 37 -2.80 20.84 0.71
C GLU A 37 -4.00 21.67 1.21
N LEU A 38 -4.81 21.06 2.06
CA LEU A 38 -5.98 21.68 2.70
C LEU A 38 -5.59 22.30 4.04
N ALA A 39 -4.69 21.67 4.78
CA ALA A 39 -4.04 22.14 5.98
C ALA A 39 -2.61 21.57 6.03
N PRO A 40 -1.71 22.07 6.90
CA PRO A 40 -0.36 21.53 7.00
C PRO A 40 -0.35 20.02 7.31
N GLY A 41 0.08 19.20 6.35
CA GLY A 41 0.11 17.75 6.44
C GLY A 41 -1.22 17.06 6.09
N ASP A 42 -2.18 17.80 5.54
CA ASP A 42 -3.46 17.28 5.06
C ASP A 42 -3.59 17.61 3.57
N GLU A 43 -3.10 16.77 2.71
CA GLU A 43 -3.20 16.85 1.26
C GLU A 43 -4.36 16.02 0.72
N ILE A 44 -4.64 16.16 -0.56
CA ILE A 44 -5.65 15.37 -1.26
C ILE A 44 -4.96 14.29 -2.10
N ASN A 45 -5.30 13.06 -1.88
CA ASN A 45 -4.85 11.92 -2.67
C ASN A 45 -5.30 11.99 -4.13
N GLY A 46 -4.65 11.25 -5.01
CA GLY A 46 -5.02 11.18 -6.41
C GLY A 46 -6.38 10.54 -6.61
N LEU A 47 -6.57 9.36 -6.07
CA LEU A 47 -7.86 8.66 -6.02
C LEU A 47 -8.07 8.05 -4.64
N THR A 48 -9.01 8.59 -3.88
CA THR A 48 -9.42 8.08 -2.59
C THR A 48 -10.67 7.20 -2.72
N LEU A 49 -10.67 6.03 -2.08
CA LEU A 49 -11.72 5.03 -2.13
C LEU A 49 -12.20 4.67 -0.71
N GLY A 50 -13.30 5.30 -0.26
CA GLY A 50 -13.88 5.06 1.07
C GLY A 50 -14.85 3.88 1.06
N ALA A 51 -14.45 2.73 1.60
CA ALA A 51 -15.24 1.49 1.77
C ALA A 51 -16.00 1.03 0.51
N VAL A 52 -15.39 1.15 -0.65
CA VAL A 52 -16.03 0.81 -1.94
C VAL A 52 -16.20 -0.70 -2.09
N GLY A 53 -17.40 -1.15 -2.47
CA GLY A 53 -17.75 -2.56 -2.62
C GLY A 53 -17.25 -3.22 -3.91
N ARG A 54 -17.15 -4.55 -3.90
CA ARG A 54 -16.57 -5.36 -4.99
C ARG A 54 -17.40 -5.41 -6.27
N GLY A 55 -18.64 -4.94 -6.26
CA GLY A 55 -19.45 -4.75 -7.45
C GLY A 55 -18.99 -3.58 -8.32
N THR A 56 -18.20 -2.67 -7.76
CA THR A 56 -17.61 -1.53 -8.46
C THR A 56 -16.45 -1.97 -9.37
N THR A 57 -16.27 -1.31 -10.49
CA THR A 57 -15.19 -1.57 -11.44
C THR A 57 -14.18 -0.43 -11.43
N ILE A 58 -12.92 -0.72 -11.08
CA ILE A 58 -11.79 0.22 -11.11
C ILE A 58 -10.66 -0.42 -11.93
N GLU A 59 -10.47 0.04 -13.16
CA GLU A 59 -9.46 -0.53 -14.07
C GLU A 59 -8.88 0.53 -15.03
N TYR A 60 -7.59 0.39 -15.35
CA TYR A 60 -6.89 1.30 -16.27
C TYR A 60 -6.98 2.76 -15.81
N VAL A 61 -6.61 2.99 -14.56
CA VAL A 61 -6.56 4.33 -13.97
C VAL A 61 -5.11 4.72 -13.74
N GLU A 62 -4.75 5.92 -14.14
CA GLU A 62 -3.47 6.55 -13.89
C GLU A 62 -3.63 7.72 -12.95
N VAL A 63 -2.80 7.78 -11.92
CA VAL A 63 -2.53 8.99 -11.15
C VAL A 63 -1.10 9.44 -11.47
N PHE A 64 -0.94 10.69 -11.89
CA PHE A 64 0.32 11.22 -12.35
C PHE A 64 0.64 12.55 -11.70
N ALA A 65 1.79 12.63 -11.02
CA ALA A 65 2.31 13.82 -10.38
C ALA A 65 1.29 14.47 -9.41
N ASN A 66 0.63 13.63 -8.60
CA ASN A 66 -0.10 14.08 -7.41
C ASN A 66 0.91 14.57 -6.37
N LYS A 67 0.56 15.52 -5.52
CA LYS A 67 1.48 15.98 -4.47
C LYS A 67 1.53 15.06 -3.27
N ASP A 68 0.47 14.33 -3.07
CA ASP A 68 0.25 13.33 -2.06
C ASP A 68 0.18 11.95 -2.69
N ASP A 69 -0.53 10.99 -2.11
CA ASP A 69 -0.62 9.64 -2.59
C ASP A 69 -1.18 9.50 -4.00
N GLY A 70 -0.81 8.41 -4.65
CA GLY A 70 -1.43 8.02 -5.90
C GLY A 70 -2.84 7.50 -5.68
N PHE A 71 -2.95 6.43 -4.92
CA PHE A 71 -4.21 5.76 -4.60
C PHE A 71 -4.24 5.45 -3.11
N GLU A 72 -5.39 5.74 -2.48
CA GLU A 72 -5.61 5.40 -1.10
C GLU A 72 -6.99 4.74 -0.90
N TRP A 73 -7.01 3.67 -0.10
CA TRP A 73 -8.22 2.91 0.24
C TRP A 73 -8.46 2.95 1.75
N PHE A 74 -9.56 3.55 2.15
CA PHE A 74 -10.09 3.44 3.49
C PHE A 74 -11.08 2.26 3.53
N GLY A 75 -10.56 1.06 3.77
CA GLY A 75 -11.35 -0.16 3.81
C GLY A 75 -11.98 -0.57 2.47
N GLY A 76 -13.04 -1.37 2.56
CA GLY A 76 -13.79 -1.84 1.40
C GLY A 76 -13.30 -3.15 0.80
N THR A 77 -13.88 -3.48 -0.37
CA THR A 77 -13.67 -4.78 -1.02
C THR A 77 -13.50 -4.69 -2.53
N VAL A 78 -13.38 -3.48 -3.09
CA VAL A 78 -13.29 -3.25 -4.53
C VAL A 78 -12.05 -3.88 -5.14
N ASN A 79 -12.22 -4.70 -6.17
CA ASN A 79 -11.09 -5.27 -6.90
C ASN A 79 -10.58 -4.31 -7.98
N CYS A 80 -9.25 -4.16 -8.07
CA CYS A 80 -8.63 -3.22 -8.98
C CYS A 80 -7.62 -3.89 -9.92
N LYS A 81 -7.51 -3.36 -11.16
CA LYS A 81 -6.50 -3.82 -12.13
C LYS A 81 -5.95 -2.68 -12.96
N HIS A 82 -4.67 -2.85 -13.36
CA HIS A 82 -3.99 -1.90 -14.25
C HIS A 82 -4.03 -0.47 -13.71
N LEU A 83 -3.57 -0.30 -12.47
CA LEU A 83 -3.41 1.01 -11.86
C LEU A 83 -1.96 1.48 -11.98
N ILE A 84 -1.79 2.76 -12.25
CA ILE A 84 -0.48 3.41 -12.38
C ILE A 84 -0.43 4.60 -11.44
N ALA A 85 0.52 4.60 -10.50
CA ALA A 85 0.90 5.75 -9.68
C ALA A 85 2.29 6.22 -10.12
N ALA A 86 2.37 7.35 -10.81
CA ALA A 86 3.65 7.82 -11.33
C ALA A 86 3.97 9.22 -10.83
N PHE A 87 5.17 9.37 -10.25
CA PHE A 87 5.69 10.66 -9.77
C PHE A 87 4.80 11.34 -8.72
N CYS A 88 4.11 10.55 -7.89
CA CYS A 88 3.38 11.05 -6.74
C CYS A 88 4.35 11.52 -5.66
N GLY A 89 3.93 12.51 -4.88
CA GLY A 89 4.80 13.18 -3.92
C GLY A 89 4.98 12.42 -2.63
N ASP A 90 4.03 11.58 -2.28
CA ASP A 90 4.11 10.63 -1.17
C ASP A 90 3.95 9.20 -1.68
N ASP A 91 3.06 8.39 -1.17
CA ASP A 91 3.02 6.97 -1.43
C ASP A 91 2.38 6.62 -2.80
N GLY A 92 2.73 5.46 -3.33
CA GLY A 92 2.14 5.00 -4.59
C GLY A 92 0.75 4.42 -4.37
N PHE A 93 0.65 3.53 -3.38
CA PHE A 93 -0.56 2.80 -3.03
C PHE A 93 -0.67 2.70 -1.52
N ASP A 94 -1.67 3.33 -0.93
CA ASP A 94 -1.94 3.30 0.49
C ASP A 94 -3.22 2.52 0.84
N HIS A 95 -3.15 1.73 1.91
CA HIS A 95 -4.24 0.87 2.35
C HIS A 95 -4.53 1.09 3.82
N ASP A 96 -5.79 1.39 4.12
CA ASP A 96 -6.28 1.61 5.48
C ASP A 96 -7.55 0.81 5.81
N GLU A 97 -7.87 0.78 7.09
CA GLU A 97 -9.18 0.48 7.65
C GLU A 97 -9.83 -0.82 7.20
N GLY A 98 -9.07 -1.91 7.14
CA GLY A 98 -9.66 -3.22 6.87
C GLY A 98 -9.97 -3.49 5.40
N LEU A 99 -9.14 -3.05 4.49
CA LEU A 99 -9.23 -3.31 3.05
C LEU A 99 -9.12 -4.81 2.74
N ARG A 100 -10.12 -5.39 2.08
CA ARG A 100 -10.18 -6.82 1.75
C ARG A 100 -10.49 -7.04 0.27
N ASN A 101 -9.50 -6.83 -0.59
CA ASN A 101 -9.69 -6.83 -2.03
C ASN A 101 -8.67 -7.70 -2.77
N LYS A 102 -8.77 -7.71 -4.10
CA LYS A 102 -7.78 -8.32 -4.99
C LYS A 102 -7.32 -7.30 -6.00
N MET A 103 -6.00 -7.17 -6.14
CA MET A 103 -5.38 -6.24 -7.08
C MET A 103 -4.40 -6.95 -8.01
N GLN A 104 -4.31 -6.49 -9.24
CA GLN A 104 -3.38 -7.06 -10.21
C GLN A 104 -2.90 -6.01 -11.21
N PHE A 105 -1.62 -6.13 -11.60
CA PHE A 105 -0.97 -5.22 -12.55
C PHE A 105 -0.94 -3.77 -12.03
N LEU A 106 -0.45 -3.61 -10.81
CA LEU A 106 -0.15 -2.32 -10.23
C LEU A 106 1.24 -1.87 -10.70
N PHE A 107 1.39 -0.60 -10.95
CA PHE A 107 2.67 -0.02 -11.33
C PHE A 107 2.91 1.29 -10.60
N THR A 108 4.06 1.44 -9.94
CA THR A 108 4.52 2.75 -9.49
C THR A 108 5.93 3.06 -10.01
N LEU A 109 6.13 4.33 -10.38
CA LEU A 109 7.42 4.91 -10.72
C LEU A 109 7.57 6.21 -9.96
N GLN A 110 8.55 6.27 -9.06
CA GLN A 110 8.73 7.40 -8.16
C GLN A 110 9.81 8.36 -8.63
N ASP A 111 9.65 9.64 -8.29
CA ASP A 111 10.61 10.70 -8.63
C ASP A 111 11.73 10.77 -7.59
N SER A 112 12.95 11.04 -8.04
CA SER A 112 14.10 11.26 -7.14
C SER A 112 13.99 12.55 -6.30
N ALA A 113 13.11 13.46 -6.67
CA ALA A 113 12.93 14.75 -5.99
C ALA A 113 11.81 14.71 -4.93
N ALA A 114 10.82 13.84 -5.09
CA ALA A 114 9.72 13.68 -4.15
C ALA A 114 9.15 12.26 -4.25
N ALA A 115 9.16 11.52 -3.17
CA ALA A 115 8.60 10.18 -3.09
C ALA A 115 8.51 9.73 -1.63
N GLY A 116 7.41 9.14 -1.27
CA GLY A 116 7.25 8.32 -0.07
C GLY A 116 7.57 6.85 -0.34
N ARG A 117 6.73 5.96 0.11
CA ARG A 117 6.85 4.52 -0.09
C ARG A 117 6.20 4.09 -1.41
N ALA A 118 6.54 2.94 -1.90
CA ALA A 118 5.80 2.37 -3.01
C ALA A 118 4.43 1.85 -2.55
N GLY A 119 4.35 1.43 -1.29
CA GLY A 119 3.11 1.14 -0.59
C GLY A 119 3.25 1.34 0.92
N GLU A 120 2.34 2.05 1.52
CA GLU A 120 2.06 2.10 2.94
C GLU A 120 0.79 1.30 3.20
N HIS A 121 0.79 0.47 4.24
CA HIS A 121 -0.30 -0.48 4.40
C HIS A 121 -0.65 -0.65 5.87
N ASP A 122 -1.80 -0.15 6.24
CA ASP A 122 -2.36 -0.19 7.56
C ASP A 122 -3.50 -1.23 7.65
N GLY A 123 -3.52 -1.96 8.75
CA GLY A 123 -4.48 -3.04 8.94
C GLY A 123 -5.79 -2.58 9.51
N GLY A 124 -5.71 -1.89 10.62
CA GLY A 124 -6.84 -1.29 11.34
C GLY A 124 -6.69 0.20 11.50
N HIS A 125 -7.60 0.75 12.24
CA HIS A 125 -7.55 2.14 12.66
C HIS A 125 -8.16 2.23 14.06
N ASP A 126 -8.48 2.98 14.77
CA ASP A 126 -8.95 3.16 16.14
C ASP A 126 -9.95 2.07 16.62
N PRO A 127 -9.48 0.95 17.21
CA PRO A 127 -8.08 0.64 17.51
C PRO A 127 -7.29 0.08 16.32
N GLU A 128 -5.96 0.23 16.33
CA GLU A 128 -5.07 -0.28 15.28
C GLU A 128 -5.18 -1.79 15.08
N ASP A 129 -5.43 -2.56 16.11
CA ASP A 129 -5.71 -4.00 16.06
C ASP A 129 -7.18 -4.36 15.78
N GLY A 130 -7.96 -3.40 15.29
CA GLY A 130 -9.38 -3.55 14.97
C GLY A 130 -9.69 -4.59 13.91
N GLU A 131 -10.95 -5.06 13.91
CA GLU A 131 -11.46 -6.02 12.92
C GLU A 131 -12.61 -5.40 12.10
N PRO A 132 -12.69 -5.65 10.79
CA PRO A 132 -11.77 -6.48 10.02
C PRO A 132 -10.43 -5.79 9.78
N PHE A 133 -9.31 -6.52 9.88
CA PHE A 133 -8.02 -6.01 9.47
C PHE A 133 -7.84 -6.07 7.96
N SER A 134 -6.97 -5.24 7.40
CA SER A 134 -6.67 -5.26 5.97
C SER A 134 -6.03 -6.59 5.55
N TYR A 135 -6.57 -7.19 4.49
CA TYR A 135 -6.04 -8.40 3.87
C TYR A 135 -6.16 -8.35 2.33
N PRO A 136 -5.48 -7.43 1.66
CA PRO A 136 -5.46 -7.39 0.21
C PRO A 136 -4.62 -8.53 -0.38
N VAL A 137 -4.99 -9.00 -1.58
CA VAL A 137 -4.26 -10.01 -2.34
C VAL A 137 -3.75 -9.38 -3.63
N ILE A 138 -2.42 -9.16 -3.72
CA ILE A 138 -1.80 -8.37 -4.77
C ILE A 138 -0.86 -9.25 -5.61
N TYR A 139 -1.09 -9.27 -6.93
CA TYR A 139 -0.30 -10.03 -7.88
C TYR A 139 0.22 -9.17 -9.02
N ASN A 140 1.42 -9.49 -9.48
CA ASN A 140 2.01 -8.86 -10.67
C ASN A 140 2.16 -7.33 -10.53
N ALA A 141 2.49 -6.85 -9.35
CA ALA A 141 2.88 -5.46 -9.14
C ALA A 141 4.30 -5.20 -9.67
N THR A 142 4.58 -3.99 -10.09
CA THR A 142 5.94 -3.53 -10.43
C THR A 142 6.16 -2.16 -9.81
N TYR A 143 6.99 -2.11 -8.78
CA TYR A 143 7.25 -0.91 -8.00
C TYR A 143 8.71 -0.49 -8.15
N ILE A 144 8.90 0.63 -8.84
CA ILE A 144 10.22 1.20 -9.12
C ILE A 144 10.38 2.47 -8.28
N GLY A 145 11.33 2.43 -7.39
CA GLY A 145 11.64 3.52 -6.48
C GLY A 145 12.38 4.68 -7.14
N PRO A 146 12.74 5.71 -6.37
CA PRO A 146 13.36 6.93 -6.87
C PRO A 146 14.87 6.82 -7.10
N GLY A 147 15.44 5.62 -7.00
CA GLY A 147 16.86 5.37 -7.15
C GLY A 147 17.59 5.14 -5.82
N MET A 148 18.70 4.38 -5.89
CA MET A 148 19.52 4.01 -4.72
C MET A 148 20.17 5.21 -4.01
N GLU A 149 20.39 6.31 -4.72
CA GLU A 149 21.03 7.52 -4.20
C GLU A 149 20.01 8.58 -3.74
N SER A 150 18.72 8.32 -3.86
CA SER A 150 17.68 9.27 -3.47
C SER A 150 17.63 9.44 -1.95
N SER A 151 17.41 10.68 -1.51
CA SER A 151 17.14 11.01 -0.11
C SER A 151 15.64 11.00 0.22
N GLN A 152 14.77 10.72 -0.76
CA GLN A 152 13.32 10.84 -0.64
C GLN A 152 12.64 9.53 -0.24
N ALA A 153 13.25 8.38 -0.48
CA ALA A 153 12.61 7.13 -0.20
C ALA A 153 13.20 6.41 1.01
N ASP A 154 12.35 5.94 1.88
CA ASP A 154 12.71 5.09 3.02
C ASP A 154 12.58 3.61 2.64
N VAL A 155 11.40 3.01 2.75
CA VAL A 155 11.17 1.59 2.45
C VAL A 155 10.28 1.42 1.21
N ALA A 156 10.32 0.24 0.58
CA ALA A 156 9.40 -0.02 -0.52
C ALA A 156 7.99 -0.31 -0.02
N LEU A 157 7.87 -1.17 0.98
CA LEU A 157 6.59 -1.53 1.60
C LEU A 157 6.69 -1.35 3.12
N LYS A 158 5.82 -0.53 3.68
CA LYS A 158 5.58 -0.39 5.11
C LYS A 158 4.29 -1.17 5.44
N LEU A 159 4.37 -2.12 6.37
CA LEU A 159 3.25 -2.93 6.81
C LEU A 159 3.07 -2.72 8.31
N ARG A 160 1.99 -2.06 8.71
CA ARG A 160 1.75 -1.66 10.10
C ARG A 160 0.28 -1.81 10.52
N ASP A 161 0.00 -1.49 11.76
CA ASP A 161 -1.34 -1.41 12.32
C ASP A 161 -2.16 -2.68 12.06
N ASN A 162 -1.53 -3.85 12.39
CA ASN A 162 -2.18 -5.14 12.25
C ASN A 162 -2.46 -5.58 10.79
N TRP A 163 -1.73 -5.06 9.81
CA TRP A 163 -1.92 -5.45 8.41
C TRP A 163 -1.55 -6.92 8.15
N GLY A 164 -2.41 -7.61 7.39
CA GLY A 164 -2.13 -8.88 6.72
C GLY A 164 -2.30 -8.74 5.21
N GLY A 165 -1.93 -9.76 4.44
CA GLY A 165 -2.12 -9.75 3.00
C GLY A 165 -1.04 -10.47 2.21
N GLU A 166 -1.15 -10.38 0.89
CA GLU A 166 -0.30 -11.15 -0.01
C GLU A 166 0.30 -10.29 -1.12
N TYR A 167 1.62 -10.42 -1.33
CA TYR A 167 2.31 -9.93 -2.53
C TYR A 167 2.98 -11.08 -3.26
N LYS A 168 2.53 -11.40 -4.48
CA LYS A 168 3.07 -12.52 -5.25
C LYS A 168 3.39 -12.13 -6.69
N ASN A 169 4.45 -12.76 -7.24
CA ASN A 169 4.87 -12.59 -8.63
C ASN A 169 5.12 -11.12 -9.02
N SER A 170 5.66 -10.34 -8.09
CA SER A 170 5.84 -8.89 -8.23
C SER A 170 7.31 -8.49 -8.31
N ILE A 171 7.57 -7.27 -8.73
CA ILE A 171 8.91 -6.72 -8.93
C ILE A 171 9.03 -5.46 -8.08
N PHE A 172 10.09 -5.39 -7.26
CA PHE A 172 10.40 -4.25 -6.39
C PHE A 172 11.86 -3.86 -6.55
N GLY A 173 12.14 -2.58 -6.68
CA GLY A 173 13.53 -2.18 -6.73
C GLY A 173 13.81 -0.72 -6.89
N ASP A 174 15.11 -0.46 -7.03
CA ASP A 174 15.71 0.85 -7.27
C ASP A 174 15.41 1.86 -6.16
N ARG A 175 15.83 1.53 -4.91
CA ARG A 175 15.46 2.29 -3.71
C ARG A 175 16.63 2.48 -2.74
N SER A 176 16.69 3.67 -2.13
CA SER A 176 17.70 4.02 -1.12
C SER A 176 17.46 3.35 0.24
N GLY A 177 16.22 3.03 0.58
CA GLY A 177 15.84 2.34 1.81
C GLY A 177 15.76 0.82 1.66
N LYS A 178 15.11 0.18 2.63
CA LYS A 178 14.88 -1.27 2.66
C LYS A 178 13.73 -1.68 1.74
N ALA A 179 13.59 -2.97 1.51
CA ALA A 179 12.46 -3.52 0.77
C ALA A 179 11.18 -3.56 1.62
N LEU A 180 11.30 -4.03 2.85
CA LEU A 180 10.18 -4.25 3.76
C LEU A 180 10.47 -3.64 5.13
N ASP A 181 9.45 -3.06 5.72
CA ASP A 181 9.38 -2.71 7.14
C ASP A 181 8.06 -3.26 7.69
N ILE A 182 8.14 -4.24 8.56
CA ILE A 182 7.00 -4.88 9.20
C ILE A 182 6.98 -4.43 10.66
N GLU A 183 5.94 -3.74 11.03
CA GLU A 183 5.78 -3.21 12.37
C GLU A 183 5.69 -4.30 13.42
N GLN A 184 6.38 -4.07 14.53
CA GLN A 184 6.26 -4.82 15.76
C GLN A 184 6.02 -3.85 16.91
N THR A 185 4.90 -4.00 17.59
CA THR A 185 4.56 -3.19 18.77
C THR A 185 4.04 -4.07 19.90
N ASP A 186 4.20 -3.58 21.14
CA ASP A 186 3.64 -4.21 22.34
C ASP A 186 2.39 -3.44 22.84
N ASP A 187 1.93 -2.43 22.08
CA ASP A 187 0.82 -1.57 22.48
C ASP A 187 -0.55 -2.23 22.29
N TYR A 188 -0.64 -3.20 21.38
CA TYR A 188 -1.86 -3.92 21.02
C TYR A 188 -1.71 -5.43 21.12
N GLU A 189 -2.84 -6.16 21.16
CA GLU A 189 -2.83 -7.62 21.16
C GLU A 189 -2.42 -8.23 19.81
N GLN A 190 -2.65 -7.50 18.72
CA GLN A 190 -2.29 -7.87 17.37
C GLN A 190 -1.48 -6.76 16.71
N ASP A 191 -0.51 -7.15 15.90
CA ASP A 191 0.29 -6.27 15.04
C ASP A 191 0.66 -6.98 13.73
N SER A 192 1.30 -6.28 12.81
CA SER A 192 1.70 -6.85 11.53
C SER A 192 2.77 -7.94 11.67
N LYS A 193 3.66 -7.84 12.68
CA LYS A 193 4.63 -8.91 12.96
C LYS A 193 3.94 -10.20 13.39
N LYS A 194 2.91 -10.12 14.21
CA LYS A 194 2.12 -11.26 14.62
C LYS A 194 1.34 -11.86 13.46
N ARG A 195 0.79 -11.02 12.55
CA ARG A 195 0.19 -11.50 11.30
C ARG A 195 1.18 -12.26 10.42
N LEU A 196 2.45 -11.81 10.38
CA LEU A 196 3.51 -12.55 9.71
C LEU A 196 3.76 -13.91 10.36
N ASP A 197 3.87 -13.95 11.69
CA ASP A 197 4.14 -15.18 12.45
C ASP A 197 2.99 -16.20 12.31
N ASP A 198 1.77 -15.72 12.18
CA ASP A 198 0.58 -16.54 11.93
C ASP A 198 0.40 -16.94 10.45
N GLY A 199 1.34 -16.55 9.57
CA GLY A 199 1.28 -16.86 8.13
C GLY A 199 0.23 -16.05 7.37
N GLN A 200 -0.20 -14.93 7.92
CA GLN A 200 -1.19 -14.02 7.31
C GLN A 200 -0.54 -12.88 6.52
N ILE A 201 0.79 -12.79 6.48
CA ILE A 201 1.54 -11.99 5.53
C ILE A 201 2.31 -12.93 4.62
N VAL A 202 2.04 -12.88 3.31
CA VAL A 202 2.65 -13.78 2.33
C VAL A 202 3.36 -12.99 1.24
N ILE A 203 4.69 -12.98 1.27
CA ILE A 203 5.55 -12.30 0.29
C ILE A 203 6.29 -13.37 -0.52
N LYS A 204 5.80 -13.72 -1.73
CA LYS A 204 6.23 -14.95 -2.42
C LYS A 204 6.44 -14.78 -3.92
N ASN A 205 7.49 -15.42 -4.46
CA ASN A 205 7.83 -15.41 -5.88
C ASN A 205 8.08 -13.99 -6.44
N ASN A 206 8.60 -13.09 -5.62
CA ASN A 206 8.88 -11.73 -6.02
C ASN A 206 10.35 -11.54 -6.42
N LEU A 207 10.60 -10.58 -7.30
CA LEU A 207 11.93 -10.17 -7.73
C LEU A 207 12.31 -8.87 -7.03
N TRP A 208 13.49 -8.84 -6.43
CA TRP A 208 14.04 -7.69 -5.72
C TRP A 208 15.38 -7.27 -6.34
N PHE A 209 15.57 -5.98 -6.57
CA PHE A 209 16.83 -5.47 -7.14
C PHE A 209 17.15 -4.05 -6.67
N ASN A 210 18.43 -3.70 -6.60
CA ASN A 210 18.94 -2.36 -6.34
C ASN A 210 18.37 -1.71 -5.07
N PHE A 211 18.59 -2.31 -3.91
CA PHE A 211 18.33 -1.71 -2.60
C PHE A 211 19.66 -1.26 -1.98
N ALA A 212 19.77 0.01 -1.57
CA ALA A 212 21.04 0.56 -1.05
C ALA A 212 21.54 -0.12 0.22
N PRO A 213 20.72 -0.58 1.17
CA PRO A 213 21.19 -1.34 2.33
C PRO A 213 21.78 -2.70 1.99
N GLY A 214 21.57 -3.21 0.77
CA GLY A 214 22.05 -4.49 0.28
C GLY A 214 20.94 -5.45 -0.12
N MET A 215 21.34 -6.62 -0.64
CA MET A 215 20.44 -7.60 -1.24
C MET A 215 20.37 -8.91 -0.45
N THR A 216 20.78 -8.93 0.80
CA THR A 216 20.54 -10.06 1.71
C THR A 216 19.16 -9.96 2.33
N ALA A 217 18.59 -11.07 2.81
CA ALA A 217 17.29 -11.05 3.48
C ALA A 217 17.26 -10.06 4.66
N ASP A 218 18.37 -9.94 5.42
CA ASP A 218 18.46 -9.01 6.55
C ASP A 218 18.48 -7.55 6.09
N SER A 219 19.25 -7.23 5.04
CA SER A 219 19.33 -5.87 4.53
C SER A 219 18.06 -5.43 3.80
N LEU A 220 17.29 -6.37 3.28
CA LEU A 220 15.97 -6.08 2.71
C LEU A 220 14.89 -5.83 3.78
N GLY A 221 15.19 -6.03 5.06
CA GLY A 221 14.24 -5.79 6.15
C GLY A 221 13.29 -6.96 6.40
N VAL A 222 13.52 -8.10 5.77
CA VAL A 222 12.76 -9.33 6.01
C VAL A 222 13.23 -9.92 7.33
N ASN A 223 12.89 -9.27 8.45
CA ASN A 223 13.23 -9.73 9.78
C ASN A 223 12.40 -10.97 10.15
N ARG A 224 13.06 -11.94 10.67
CA ARG A 224 12.63 -13.32 10.84
C ARG A 224 12.21 -13.64 12.26
N SER A 225 11.19 -14.44 12.39
CA SER A 225 11.31 -15.57 13.28
C SER A 225 11.91 -16.74 12.47
N GLU A 226 12.89 -17.46 13.01
CA GLU A 226 13.58 -18.57 12.31
C GLU A 226 12.64 -19.72 11.91
N GLU A 227 11.41 -19.73 12.42
CA GLU A 227 10.40 -20.77 12.20
C GLU A 227 9.54 -20.56 10.95
N HIS A 228 9.46 -19.36 10.36
CA HIS A 228 8.58 -19.04 9.23
C HIS A 228 9.30 -18.72 7.92
N THR A 229 10.53 -19.17 7.74
CA THR A 229 11.33 -19.00 6.52
C THR A 229 10.68 -19.58 5.25
N SER A 230 9.65 -20.41 5.36
CA SER A 230 8.99 -21.02 4.20
C SER A 230 8.16 -20.04 3.38
N GLU A 231 7.58 -19.01 3.99
CA GLU A 231 6.69 -18.07 3.30
C GLU A 231 7.45 -16.95 2.56
N LEU A 232 8.68 -16.65 3.00
CA LEU A 232 9.58 -15.67 2.37
C LEU A 232 10.64 -16.33 1.45
N GLN A 233 10.60 -17.64 1.26
CA GLN A 233 11.67 -18.45 0.64
C GLN A 233 11.80 -18.37 -0.87
N SER A 234 10.97 -17.64 -1.57
CA SER A 234 11.13 -17.49 -3.03
C SER A 234 11.52 -16.08 -3.44
N LEU A 235 12.48 -15.48 -2.71
CA LEU A 235 13.13 -14.23 -3.09
C LEU A 235 14.09 -14.52 -4.24
N LEU A 236 13.76 -14.14 -5.46
CA LEU A 236 14.73 -14.05 -6.52
C LEU A 236 15.46 -12.71 -6.41
N ILE A 237 16.70 -12.77 -5.94
CA ILE A 237 17.59 -11.61 -5.79
C ILE A 237 18.48 -11.57 -7.03
N ILE A 238 18.47 -10.48 -7.77
CA ILE A 238 19.34 -10.25 -8.94
C ILE A 238 20.28 -9.10 -8.66
#